data_61634a7b574930933dcae5bd1358c8d2
#
_entry.id   61634a7b574930933dcae5bd1358c8d2
#
_cell.length_a   1.000
_cell.length_b   1.000
_cell.length_c   1.000
_cell.angle_alpha   90.00
_cell.angle_beta   90.00
_cell.angle_gamma   90.00
#
_symmetry.space_group_name_H-M   'P 1'
#
loop_
_entity.id
_entity.type
_entity.pdbx_description
1 polymer ?
#
loop_
_entity_poly.entity_id
_entity_poly.type
_entity_poly.pdbx_seq_one_letter_code
_entity_poly.pdbx_strand_id
1 'polypeptide(L)'
;IGYFWGSAHSIRPWEWLAIPVGLVFFNWGEYKIHKNLGHHKKSYGALFYKRHTGDHHSFFAAGQMSYEGMKDWRVILFPPWLVVIYTLALLAAWWVLGKVNMNLAGLFIGTMLLGYLSYEVFHAFEHLPANHWISRLPWVRHMRRLHELHHRRDLMQARNFNVVFPLWDWVYGTLHWEAEDPGTVATTGVKMCHHVDVA
;
A
#
# COMPACT_ATOMS: atom_id res chain seq x y z
N ILE A 1 13.60 2.54 11.16
CA ILE A 1 14.62 2.50 10.09
C ILE A 1 15.99 2.72 10.72
N GLY A 2 16.25 3.88 11.35
CA GLY A 2 17.56 4.22 11.94
C GLY A 2 18.13 3.15 12.87
N TYR A 3 17.31 2.47 13.66
CA TYR A 3 17.74 1.37 14.52
C TYR A 3 18.32 0.19 13.71
N PHE A 4 17.62 -0.24 12.66
CA PHE A 4 18.06 -1.36 11.83
C PHE A 4 19.31 -1.01 11.02
N TRP A 5 19.30 0.12 10.32
CA TRP A 5 20.45 0.57 9.55
C TRP A 5 21.65 0.91 10.43
N GLY A 6 21.41 1.43 11.63
CA GLY A 6 22.46 1.71 12.61
C GLY A 6 23.14 0.46 13.19
N SER A 7 22.57 -0.74 12.99
CA SER A 7 23.21 -2.00 13.39
C SER A 7 24.25 -2.51 12.37
N ALA A 8 24.29 -1.92 11.16
CA ALA A 8 25.23 -2.29 10.10
C ALA A 8 26.52 -1.45 10.24
N HIS A 9 27.66 -2.12 10.30
CA HIS A 9 28.98 -1.49 10.45
C HIS A 9 29.98 -2.09 9.46
N SER A 10 30.90 -1.27 8.93
CA SER A 10 31.93 -1.72 7.97
C SER A 10 31.34 -2.51 6.82
N ILE A 11 30.31 -1.96 6.19
CA ILE A 11 29.50 -2.60 5.17
C ILE A 11 30.37 -2.89 3.93
N ARG A 12 30.39 -4.14 3.47
CA ARG A 12 31.07 -4.54 2.24
C ARG A 12 30.24 -4.09 1.02
N PRO A 13 30.87 -3.78 -0.12
CA PRO A 13 30.14 -3.28 -1.32
C PRO A 13 28.94 -4.15 -1.74
N TRP A 14 29.05 -5.46 -1.68
CA TRP A 14 28.00 -6.39 -2.06
C TRP A 14 26.82 -6.43 -1.07
N GLU A 15 27.04 -6.08 0.21
CA GLU A 15 25.98 -6.06 1.23
C GLU A 15 24.94 -4.97 0.96
N TRP A 16 25.31 -3.92 0.22
CA TRP A 16 24.38 -2.89 -0.22
C TRP A 16 23.25 -3.45 -1.13
N LEU A 17 23.46 -4.61 -1.76
CA LEU A 17 22.42 -5.30 -2.53
C LEU A 17 21.21 -5.69 -1.68
N ALA A 18 21.35 -5.74 -0.36
CA ALA A 18 20.23 -5.98 0.56
C ALA A 18 19.12 -4.92 0.43
N ILE A 19 19.46 -3.69 0.02
CA ILE A 19 18.48 -2.61 -0.17
C ILE A 19 17.59 -2.89 -1.40
N PRO A 20 18.11 -2.97 -2.64
CA PRO A 20 17.26 -3.24 -3.80
C PRO A 20 16.52 -4.59 -3.67
N VAL A 21 17.16 -5.63 -3.12
CA VAL A 21 16.50 -6.90 -2.84
C VAL A 21 15.34 -6.72 -1.85
N GLY A 22 15.54 -5.96 -0.78
CA GLY A 22 14.51 -5.63 0.20
C GLY A 22 13.33 -4.87 -0.41
N LEU A 23 13.59 -3.90 -1.29
CA LEU A 23 12.52 -3.15 -1.99
C LEU A 23 11.70 -4.07 -2.90
N VAL A 24 12.36 -4.92 -3.70
CA VAL A 24 11.68 -5.88 -4.59
C VAL A 24 10.88 -6.89 -3.77
N PHE A 25 11.44 -7.39 -2.67
CA PHE A 25 10.78 -8.35 -1.80
C PHE A 25 9.59 -7.71 -1.06
N PHE A 26 9.74 -6.47 -0.57
CA PHE A 26 8.62 -5.73 0.02
C PHE A 26 7.48 -5.58 -0.98
N ASN A 27 7.77 -5.10 -2.19
CA ASN A 27 6.76 -4.89 -3.23
C ASN A 27 6.08 -6.21 -3.66
N TRP A 28 6.82 -7.34 -3.64
CA TRP A 28 6.22 -8.67 -3.79
C TRP A 28 5.26 -9.03 -2.65
N GLY A 29 5.68 -8.78 -1.41
CA GLY A 29 4.86 -9.00 -0.22
C GLY A 29 3.59 -8.16 -0.25
N GLU A 30 3.69 -6.88 -0.58
CA GLU A 30 2.59 -5.96 -0.81
C GLU A 30 1.58 -6.57 -1.79
N TYR A 31 2.02 -6.94 -3.00
CA TYR A 31 1.17 -7.59 -4.00
C TYR A 31 0.46 -8.83 -3.46
N LYS A 32 1.20 -9.74 -2.81
CA LYS A 32 0.65 -11.01 -2.30
C LYS A 32 -0.34 -10.81 -1.16
N ILE A 33 -0.03 -9.93 -0.23
CA ILE A 33 -0.91 -9.63 0.92
C ILE A 33 -2.16 -8.91 0.43
N HIS A 34 -2.01 -7.88 -0.39
CA HIS A 34 -3.10 -7.11 -0.94
C HIS A 34 -4.07 -8.01 -1.71
N LYS A 35 -3.57 -8.78 -2.67
CA LYS A 35 -4.39 -9.70 -3.45
C LYS A 35 -5.03 -10.78 -2.59
N ASN A 36 -4.23 -11.51 -1.79
CA ASN A 36 -4.71 -12.76 -1.16
C ASN A 36 -5.43 -12.55 0.17
N LEU A 37 -5.09 -11.51 0.93
CA LEU A 37 -5.74 -11.21 2.20
C LEU A 37 -6.65 -9.99 2.13
N GLY A 38 -6.33 -9.02 1.27
CA GLY A 38 -7.16 -7.84 1.03
C GLY A 38 -8.44 -8.18 0.27
N HIS A 39 -8.35 -8.96 -0.81
CA HIS A 39 -9.47 -9.21 -1.73
C HIS A 39 -10.04 -10.61 -1.72
N HIS A 40 -9.37 -11.60 -1.10
CA HIS A 40 -9.89 -12.96 -1.00
C HIS A 40 -10.10 -13.32 0.47
N LYS A 41 -11.36 -13.46 0.88
CA LYS A 41 -11.71 -13.78 2.27
C LYS A 41 -11.17 -15.14 2.67
N LYS A 42 -10.26 -15.14 3.66
CA LYS A 42 -9.68 -16.33 4.28
C LYS A 42 -9.85 -16.27 5.80
N SER A 43 -10.03 -17.40 6.45
CA SER A 43 -10.25 -17.45 7.91
C SER A 43 -9.12 -16.77 8.70
N TYR A 44 -7.86 -17.04 8.34
CA TYR A 44 -6.67 -16.44 8.98
C TYR A 44 -6.41 -14.97 8.60
N GLY A 45 -7.07 -14.46 7.56
CA GLY A 45 -6.98 -13.07 7.08
C GLY A 45 -8.28 -12.28 7.19
N ALA A 46 -9.29 -12.82 7.89
CA ALA A 46 -10.63 -12.25 7.89
C ALA A 46 -10.69 -10.80 8.37
N LEU A 47 -9.87 -10.43 9.35
CA LEU A 47 -9.80 -9.05 9.86
C LEU A 47 -9.16 -8.09 8.83
N PHE A 48 -8.11 -8.53 8.15
CA PHE A 48 -7.48 -7.75 7.08
C PHE A 48 -8.46 -7.55 5.92
N TYR A 49 -9.14 -8.61 5.49
CA TYR A 49 -10.18 -8.54 4.46
C TYR A 49 -11.30 -7.55 4.84
N LYS A 50 -11.80 -7.63 6.08
CA LYS A 50 -12.83 -6.71 6.58
C LYS A 50 -12.36 -5.26 6.50
N ARG A 51 -11.13 -4.97 6.94
CA ARG A 51 -10.57 -3.63 6.92
C ARG A 51 -10.34 -3.12 5.49
N HIS A 52 -9.81 -3.95 4.61
CA HIS A 52 -9.46 -3.57 3.26
C HIS A 52 -10.70 -3.55 2.33
N THR A 53 -11.30 -4.70 2.07
CA THR A 53 -12.45 -4.78 1.15
C THR A 53 -13.74 -4.28 1.80
N GLY A 54 -13.98 -4.61 3.08
CA GLY A 54 -15.20 -4.25 3.78
C GLY A 54 -15.28 -2.75 4.11
N ASP A 55 -14.23 -2.19 4.70
CA ASP A 55 -14.26 -0.79 5.14
C ASP A 55 -13.71 0.14 4.04
N HIS A 56 -12.45 -0.07 3.60
CA HIS A 56 -11.75 0.82 2.68
C HIS A 56 -12.40 0.89 1.28
N HIS A 57 -12.57 -0.25 0.58
CA HIS A 57 -13.20 -0.26 -0.75
C HIS A 57 -14.69 0.08 -0.75
N SER A 58 -15.38 -0.06 0.40
CA SER A 58 -16.77 0.38 0.52
C SER A 58 -16.87 1.87 0.74
N PHE A 59 -15.86 2.47 1.39
CA PHE A 59 -15.82 3.91 1.65
C PHE A 59 -15.33 4.69 0.42
N PHE A 60 -14.28 4.20 -0.24
CA PHE A 60 -13.72 4.79 -1.45
C PHE A 60 -14.12 3.95 -2.67
N ALA A 61 -15.15 4.39 -3.37
CA ALA A 61 -15.55 3.81 -4.64
C ALA A 61 -14.83 4.50 -5.82
N ALA A 62 -14.74 3.82 -6.97
CA ALA A 62 -14.23 4.42 -8.19
C ALA A 62 -14.98 5.72 -8.51
N GLY A 63 -14.26 6.79 -8.82
CA GLY A 63 -14.82 8.14 -9.00
C GLY A 63 -15.06 8.93 -7.71
N GLN A 64 -14.91 8.31 -6.52
CA GLN A 64 -15.04 8.96 -5.19
C GLN A 64 -13.83 8.63 -4.31
N MET A 65 -12.64 8.79 -4.87
CA MET A 65 -11.39 8.39 -4.24
C MET A 65 -10.84 9.39 -3.21
N SER A 66 -11.36 10.62 -3.17
CA SER A 66 -10.76 11.67 -2.34
C SER A 66 -11.30 11.62 -0.91
N TYR A 67 -10.40 11.71 0.08
CA TYR A 67 -10.80 11.94 1.46
C TYR A 67 -11.30 13.39 1.66
N GLU A 68 -12.19 13.59 2.64
CA GLU A 68 -12.80 14.89 2.91
C GLU A 68 -12.40 15.46 4.28
N GLY A 69 -11.92 14.63 5.17
CA GLY A 69 -11.56 15.09 6.52
C GLY A 69 -10.65 14.13 7.29
N MET A 70 -10.14 14.63 8.43
CA MET A 70 -9.20 13.88 9.28
C MET A 70 -9.73 12.52 9.76
N LYS A 71 -11.03 12.36 9.90
CA LYS A 71 -11.65 11.09 10.31
C LYS A 71 -11.51 9.99 9.25
N ASP A 72 -11.34 10.35 7.98
CA ASP A 72 -11.25 9.41 6.87
C ASP A 72 -9.89 8.69 6.84
N TRP A 73 -8.86 9.25 7.47
CA TRP A 73 -7.56 8.62 7.63
C TRP A 73 -7.62 7.23 8.28
N ARG A 74 -8.60 7.01 9.15
CA ARG A 74 -8.81 5.69 9.77
C ARG A 74 -9.21 4.60 8.77
N VAL A 75 -9.71 4.98 7.60
CA VAL A 75 -10.11 4.06 6.53
C VAL A 75 -8.98 3.88 5.51
N ILE A 76 -8.08 4.87 5.38
CA ILE A 76 -6.93 4.84 4.49
C ILE A 76 -5.78 4.05 5.13
N LEU A 77 -5.34 4.47 6.33
CA LEU A 77 -4.18 3.90 6.99
C LEU A 77 -4.49 2.58 7.68
N PHE A 78 -3.48 1.72 7.76
CA PHE A 78 -3.60 0.49 8.54
C PHE A 78 -3.80 0.78 10.04
N PRO A 79 -4.57 -0.05 10.73
CA PRO A 79 -4.78 0.13 12.16
C PRO A 79 -3.48 -0.06 12.95
N PRO A 80 -3.27 0.70 14.05
CA PRO A 80 -2.02 0.68 14.82
C PRO A 80 -1.57 -0.71 15.29
N TRP A 81 -2.52 -1.59 15.59
CA TRP A 81 -2.19 -2.97 15.99
C TRP A 81 -1.48 -3.77 14.89
N LEU A 82 -1.82 -3.53 13.61
CA LEU A 82 -1.14 -4.18 12.48
C LEU A 82 0.30 -3.68 12.35
N VAL A 83 0.51 -2.37 12.55
CA VAL A 83 1.85 -1.77 12.58
C VAL A 83 2.71 -2.42 13.67
N VAL A 84 2.13 -2.62 14.87
CA VAL A 84 2.83 -3.28 15.98
C VAL A 84 3.20 -4.72 15.63
N ILE A 85 2.24 -5.52 15.13
CA ILE A 85 2.49 -6.91 14.71
C ILE A 85 3.58 -6.98 13.64
N TYR A 86 3.49 -6.13 12.62
CA TYR A 86 4.49 -6.06 11.55
C TYR A 86 5.88 -5.71 12.09
N THR A 87 5.96 -4.69 12.98
CA THR A 87 7.23 -4.28 13.59
C THR A 87 7.84 -5.40 14.45
N LEU A 88 7.04 -6.12 15.24
CA LEU A 88 7.49 -7.26 16.02
C LEU A 88 8.01 -8.40 15.13
N ALA A 89 7.33 -8.67 14.01
CA ALA A 89 7.79 -9.65 13.02
C ALA A 89 9.13 -9.23 12.39
N LEU A 90 9.29 -7.95 12.05
CA LEU A 90 10.55 -7.41 11.55
C LEU A 90 11.68 -7.49 12.58
N LEU A 91 11.42 -7.23 13.85
CA LEU A 91 12.41 -7.36 14.95
C LEU A 91 12.84 -8.83 15.09
N ALA A 92 11.90 -9.76 15.08
CA ALA A 92 12.21 -11.19 15.12
C ALA A 92 13.06 -11.64 13.91
N ALA A 93 12.66 -11.22 12.70
CA ALA A 93 13.40 -11.50 11.48
C ALA A 93 14.82 -10.89 11.51
N TRP A 94 14.96 -9.66 11.96
CA TRP A 94 16.26 -8.99 12.13
C TRP A 94 17.17 -9.76 13.10
N TRP A 95 16.62 -10.20 14.24
CA TRP A 95 17.37 -10.98 15.21
C TRP A 95 17.85 -12.32 14.65
N VAL A 96 16.99 -13.04 13.93
CA VAL A 96 17.34 -14.33 13.31
C VAL A 96 18.38 -14.15 12.20
N LEU A 97 18.14 -13.24 11.24
CA LEU A 97 19.04 -12.97 10.13
C LEU A 97 20.39 -12.39 10.62
N GLY A 98 20.38 -11.60 11.67
CA GLY A 98 21.57 -11.03 12.28
C GLY A 98 22.54 -12.08 12.85
N LYS A 99 22.07 -13.29 13.17
CA LYS A 99 22.95 -14.41 13.54
C LYS A 99 23.83 -14.89 12.39
N VAL A 100 23.40 -14.65 11.14
CA VAL A 100 24.13 -15.00 9.93
C VAL A 100 25.00 -13.82 9.44
N ASN A 101 24.38 -12.66 9.29
CA ASN A 101 25.08 -11.43 8.88
C ASN A 101 24.27 -10.19 9.35
N MET A 102 24.81 -9.44 10.29
CA MET A 102 24.15 -8.28 10.89
C MET A 102 23.96 -7.14 9.87
N ASN A 103 24.92 -6.93 8.95
CA ASN A 103 24.81 -5.88 7.93
C ASN A 103 23.64 -6.16 6.99
N LEU A 104 23.56 -7.39 6.46
CA LEU A 104 22.45 -7.80 5.60
C LEU A 104 21.12 -7.70 6.33
N ALA A 105 21.05 -8.18 7.59
CA ALA A 105 19.85 -8.10 8.39
C ALA A 105 19.42 -6.65 8.61
N GLY A 106 20.33 -5.78 9.01
CA GLY A 106 20.05 -4.37 9.25
C GLY A 106 19.57 -3.64 7.99
N LEU A 107 20.29 -3.79 6.88
CA LEU A 107 19.96 -3.16 5.60
C LEU A 107 18.63 -3.69 5.04
N PHE A 108 18.45 -5.01 5.00
CA PHE A 108 17.24 -5.64 4.45
C PHE A 108 16.00 -5.29 5.28
N ILE A 109 16.05 -5.50 6.60
CA ILE A 109 14.89 -5.26 7.48
C ILE A 109 14.56 -3.77 7.58
N GLY A 110 15.57 -2.89 7.65
CA GLY A 110 15.36 -1.45 7.60
C GLY A 110 14.69 -1.01 6.30
N THR A 111 15.03 -1.65 5.18
CA THR A 111 14.41 -1.41 3.88
C THR A 111 12.96 -1.94 3.82
N MET A 112 12.68 -3.09 4.43
CA MET A 112 11.31 -3.60 4.56
C MET A 112 10.41 -2.62 5.33
N LEU A 113 10.92 -2.04 6.41
CA LEU A 113 10.18 -1.02 7.17
C LEU A 113 10.00 0.28 6.34
N LEU A 114 11.04 0.68 5.59
CA LEU A 114 10.93 1.82 4.67
C LEU A 114 9.86 1.58 3.60
N GLY A 115 9.83 0.37 3.02
CA GLY A 115 8.82 -0.03 2.05
C GLY A 115 7.40 0.09 2.61
N TYR A 116 7.19 -0.40 3.84
CA TYR A 116 5.90 -0.30 4.53
C TYR A 116 5.48 1.17 4.75
N LEU A 117 6.38 2.01 5.24
CA LEU A 117 6.08 3.44 5.42
C LEU A 117 5.81 4.14 4.08
N SER A 118 6.54 3.75 3.03
CA SER A 118 6.27 4.25 1.68
C SER A 118 4.88 3.85 1.20
N TYR A 119 4.46 2.61 1.46
CA TYR A 119 3.09 2.16 1.16
C TYR A 119 2.03 3.04 1.83
N GLU A 120 2.13 3.27 3.15
CA GLU A 120 1.17 4.11 3.89
C GLU A 120 1.10 5.53 3.31
N VAL A 121 2.26 6.12 3.01
CA VAL A 121 2.36 7.49 2.46
C VAL A 121 1.80 7.56 1.03
N PHE A 122 2.16 6.63 0.15
CA PHE A 122 1.65 6.61 -1.23
C PHE A 122 0.17 6.31 -1.28
N HIS A 123 -0.31 5.36 -0.50
CA HIS A 123 -1.73 5.05 -0.38
C HIS A 123 -2.54 6.29 0.06
N ALA A 124 -2.02 7.03 1.05
CA ALA A 124 -2.61 8.30 1.45
C ALA A 124 -2.59 9.36 0.31
N PHE A 125 -1.50 9.44 -0.47
CA PHE A 125 -1.41 10.35 -1.61
C PHE A 125 -2.42 10.02 -2.71
N GLU A 126 -2.72 8.75 -2.94
CA GLU A 126 -3.70 8.30 -3.92
C GLU A 126 -5.14 8.69 -3.55
N HIS A 127 -5.38 8.93 -2.27
CA HIS A 127 -6.67 9.41 -1.75
C HIS A 127 -6.74 10.94 -1.53
N LEU A 128 -5.69 11.70 -1.88
CA LEU A 128 -5.74 13.16 -1.82
C LEU A 128 -6.72 13.73 -2.89
N PRO A 129 -7.34 14.88 -2.63
CA PRO A 129 -8.14 15.58 -3.63
C PRO A 129 -7.35 15.81 -4.94
N ALA A 130 -8.02 15.71 -6.09
CA ALA A 130 -7.37 15.80 -7.40
C ALA A 130 -6.68 17.17 -7.64
N ASN A 131 -7.17 18.23 -6.99
CA ASN A 131 -6.59 19.57 -7.05
C ASN A 131 -5.37 19.76 -6.12
N HIS A 132 -5.05 18.81 -5.25
CA HIS A 132 -3.89 18.89 -4.38
C HIS A 132 -2.59 18.81 -5.20
N TRP A 133 -1.57 19.60 -4.84
CA TRP A 133 -0.32 19.67 -5.62
C TRP A 133 0.43 18.33 -5.70
N ILE A 134 0.40 17.49 -4.63
CA ILE A 134 0.99 16.15 -4.63
C ILE A 134 0.31 15.24 -5.67
N SER A 135 -1.03 15.31 -5.79
CA SER A 135 -1.79 14.51 -6.75
C SER A 135 -1.45 14.83 -8.21
N ARG A 136 -0.82 15.99 -8.47
CA ARG A 136 -0.37 16.43 -9.79
C ARG A 136 1.04 15.94 -10.14
N LEU A 137 1.80 15.40 -9.18
CA LEU A 137 3.12 14.82 -9.45
C LEU A 137 2.95 13.63 -10.42
N PRO A 138 3.75 13.53 -11.50
CA PRO A 138 3.52 12.54 -12.56
C PRO A 138 3.39 11.11 -12.06
N TRP A 139 4.26 10.69 -11.13
CA TRP A 139 4.24 9.34 -10.57
C TRP A 139 3.01 9.11 -9.67
N VAL A 140 2.70 10.07 -8.79
CA VAL A 140 1.51 9.98 -7.92
C VAL A 140 0.24 9.92 -8.75
N ARG A 141 0.11 10.77 -9.79
CA ARG A 141 -1.03 10.76 -10.70
C ARG A 141 -1.18 9.42 -11.42
N HIS A 142 -0.06 8.83 -11.88
CA HIS A 142 -0.07 7.52 -12.52
C HIS A 142 -0.54 6.42 -11.56
N MET A 143 0.06 6.33 -10.37
CA MET A 143 -0.30 5.31 -9.38
C MET A 143 -1.72 5.51 -8.85
N ARG A 144 -2.15 6.75 -8.62
CA ARG A 144 -3.53 7.09 -8.26
C ARG A 144 -4.53 6.56 -9.30
N ARG A 145 -4.23 6.69 -10.60
CA ARG A 145 -5.10 6.14 -11.66
C ARG A 145 -5.17 4.62 -11.60
N LEU A 146 -4.05 3.93 -11.39
CA LEU A 146 -4.04 2.47 -11.21
C LEU A 146 -4.86 2.06 -9.98
N HIS A 147 -4.74 2.80 -8.88
CA HIS A 147 -5.48 2.55 -7.65
C HIS A 147 -6.98 2.83 -7.80
N GLU A 148 -7.37 3.88 -8.51
CA GLU A 148 -8.76 4.16 -8.85
C GLU A 148 -9.39 3.03 -9.69
N LEU A 149 -8.67 2.51 -10.68
CA LEU A 149 -9.09 1.33 -11.44
C LEU A 149 -9.22 0.10 -10.55
N HIS A 150 -8.30 -0.05 -9.57
CA HIS A 150 -8.37 -1.12 -8.58
C HIS A 150 -9.63 -1.01 -7.71
N HIS A 151 -10.11 0.19 -7.38
CA HIS A 151 -11.34 0.39 -6.62
C HIS A 151 -12.63 0.09 -7.40
N ARG A 152 -12.55 -0.16 -8.70
CA ARG A 152 -13.71 -0.64 -9.48
C ARG A 152 -14.07 -2.06 -9.08
N ARG A 153 -15.35 -2.33 -8.84
CA ARG A 153 -15.85 -3.63 -8.37
C ARG A 153 -15.55 -4.79 -9.33
N ASP A 154 -15.48 -4.53 -10.63
CA ASP A 154 -15.16 -5.51 -11.67
C ASP A 154 -13.65 -5.82 -11.74
N LEU A 155 -12.78 -4.95 -11.22
CA LEU A 155 -11.33 -5.06 -11.32
C LEU A 155 -10.65 -5.38 -9.98
N MET A 156 -11.23 -4.98 -8.85
CA MET A 156 -10.57 -5.01 -7.53
C MET A 156 -10.07 -6.38 -7.08
N GLN A 157 -10.65 -7.47 -7.57
CA GLN A 157 -10.20 -8.84 -7.25
C GLN A 157 -9.15 -9.39 -8.22
N ALA A 158 -8.88 -8.68 -9.32
CA ALA A 158 -8.09 -9.20 -10.43
C ALA A 158 -6.92 -8.30 -10.87
N ARG A 159 -6.96 -6.99 -10.60
CA ARG A 159 -6.06 -6.00 -11.21
C ARG A 159 -5.47 -5.01 -10.21
N ASN A 160 -4.23 -4.53 -10.50
CA ASN A 160 -3.58 -3.38 -9.88
C ASN A 160 -3.44 -3.47 -8.35
N PHE A 161 -2.73 -4.46 -7.86
CA PHE A 161 -2.58 -4.71 -6.42
C PHE A 161 -1.42 -3.95 -5.78
N ASN A 162 -0.42 -3.49 -6.56
CA ASN A 162 0.67 -2.67 -6.04
C ASN A 162 0.28 -1.19 -6.00
N VAL A 163 0.63 -0.52 -4.89
CA VAL A 163 0.33 0.88 -4.59
C VAL A 163 1.54 1.79 -4.86
N VAL A 164 2.75 1.35 -4.48
CA VAL A 164 3.95 2.20 -4.61
C VAL A 164 4.58 2.10 -6.00
N PHE A 165 4.72 0.88 -6.51
CA PHE A 165 5.34 0.58 -7.79
C PHE A 165 4.74 -0.70 -8.38
N PRO A 166 4.21 -0.70 -9.62
CA PRO A 166 3.39 -1.78 -10.17
C PRO A 166 4.23 -2.94 -10.73
N LEU A 167 5.40 -3.25 -10.13
CA LEU A 167 6.33 -4.26 -10.64
C LEU A 167 5.70 -5.65 -10.71
N TRP A 168 5.08 -6.08 -9.62
CA TRP A 168 4.51 -7.43 -9.56
C TRP A 168 3.16 -7.53 -10.25
N ASP A 169 2.44 -6.43 -10.40
CA ASP A 169 1.30 -6.38 -11.31
C ASP A 169 1.74 -6.62 -12.76
N TRP A 170 2.85 -6.01 -13.16
CA TRP A 170 3.43 -6.24 -14.49
C TRP A 170 3.92 -7.69 -14.64
N VAL A 171 4.70 -8.21 -13.69
CA VAL A 171 5.26 -9.58 -13.72
C VAL A 171 4.16 -10.65 -13.76
N TYR A 172 3.08 -10.47 -13.00
CA TYR A 172 1.97 -11.43 -12.95
C TYR A 172 0.85 -11.15 -13.97
N GLY A 173 1.01 -10.16 -14.84
CA GLY A 173 0.00 -9.81 -15.87
C GLY A 173 -1.31 -9.27 -15.28
N THR A 174 -1.28 -8.70 -14.08
CA THR A 174 -2.44 -8.06 -13.43
C THR A 174 -2.45 -6.55 -13.59
N LEU A 175 -1.39 -5.96 -14.17
CA LEU A 175 -1.37 -4.54 -14.51
C LEU A 175 -2.45 -4.23 -15.56
N HIS A 176 -3.31 -3.26 -15.25
CA HIS A 176 -4.39 -2.82 -16.11
C HIS A 176 -4.44 -1.31 -16.15
N TRP A 177 -4.45 -0.76 -17.35
CA TRP A 177 -4.48 0.68 -17.57
C TRP A 177 -5.66 1.07 -18.47
N GLU A 178 -6.43 2.06 -18.02
CA GLU A 178 -7.41 2.77 -18.82
C GLU A 178 -7.18 4.27 -18.63
N ALA A 179 -7.23 5.03 -19.71
CA ALA A 179 -7.16 6.50 -19.63
C ALA A 179 -8.38 7.05 -18.86
N GLU A 180 -8.20 8.21 -18.24
CA GLU A 180 -9.33 8.93 -17.65
C GLU A 180 -10.30 9.32 -18.78
N ASP A 181 -11.60 9.07 -18.59
CA ASP A 181 -12.61 9.59 -19.49
C ASP A 181 -12.76 11.10 -19.26
N PRO A 182 -12.51 11.95 -20.26
CA PRO A 182 -12.65 13.38 -20.13
C PRO A 182 -14.04 13.85 -19.63
N GLY A 183 -15.08 13.03 -19.82
CA GLY A 183 -16.44 13.30 -19.37
C GLY A 183 -16.67 13.09 -17.86
N THR A 184 -15.85 12.29 -17.17
CA THR A 184 -16.02 11.97 -15.75
C THR A 184 -15.48 13.05 -14.82
N VAL A 185 -14.56 13.88 -15.29
CA VAL A 185 -13.97 14.97 -14.47
C VAL A 185 -15.00 16.08 -14.12
N ALA A 186 -16.06 16.21 -14.90
CA ALA A 186 -17.06 17.27 -14.74
C ALA A 186 -18.17 16.95 -13.72
N THR A 187 -18.34 15.70 -13.26
CA THR A 187 -19.49 15.29 -12.43
C THR A 187 -19.18 14.98 -10.97
N THR A 188 -17.94 15.12 -10.51
CA THR A 188 -17.52 14.77 -9.13
C THR A 188 -17.87 15.83 -8.08
N GLY A 189 -18.86 16.70 -8.32
CA GLY A 189 -19.27 17.77 -7.40
C GLY A 189 -20.52 17.49 -6.57
N VAL A 190 -21.23 16.38 -6.76
CA VAL A 190 -22.48 16.11 -6.03
C VAL A 190 -22.44 14.76 -5.34
N LYS A 191 -22.15 14.74 -4.04
CA LYS A 191 -22.37 13.57 -3.19
C LYS A 191 -23.85 13.39 -2.90
N MET A 192 -24.40 12.24 -3.24
CA MET A 192 -25.62 11.78 -2.57
C MET A 192 -25.26 11.34 -1.14
N CYS A 193 -25.71 12.10 -0.16
CA CYS A 193 -25.64 11.72 1.25
C CYS A 193 -26.49 10.46 1.48
N HIS A 194 -25.88 9.30 1.51
CA HIS A 194 -26.49 8.15 2.16
C HIS A 194 -26.22 8.24 3.66
N HIS A 195 -27.21 8.77 4.41
CA HIS A 195 -27.29 8.51 5.83
C HIS A 195 -27.52 7.00 6.00
N VAL A 196 -26.52 6.31 6.49
CA VAL A 196 -26.69 4.98 7.08
C VAL A 196 -26.94 5.25 8.56
N ASP A 197 -28.20 5.19 8.97
CA ASP A 197 -28.56 5.12 10.38
C ASP A 197 -28.01 3.82 10.94
N VAL A 198 -27.03 3.95 11.82
CA VAL A 198 -26.49 2.83 12.60
C VAL A 198 -27.30 2.80 13.89
N ALA A 199 -28.26 1.86 13.96
CA ALA A 199 -28.87 1.43 15.20
C ALA A 199 -27.94 0.45 15.92
#